data_05c1a47780ebffdf4ce3aebf12f0efcc
#
_entry.id   05c1a47780ebffdf4ce3aebf12f0efcc
#
_cell.length_a   1.000
_cell.length_b   1.000
_cell.length_c   1.000
_cell.angle_alpha   90.00
_cell.angle_beta   90.00
_cell.angle_gamma   90.00
#
_symmetry.space_group_name_H-M   'P 1'
#
loop_
_entity.id
_entity.type
_entity.pdbx_description
1 polymer ?
#
loop_
_entity_poly.entity_id
_entity_poly.type
_entity_poly.pdbx_seq_one_letter_code
_entity_poly.pdbx_strand_id
1 'polypeptide(L)'
;FLDEKGEKISKSKGNGITIDEWLQYASPESLSLFMYQNPKRAKKLYREIVPKAVDEYLDFINKGKNQNELQMLLNPVWHVHNGTIPKENTIMTFSMLLNLVEASNANSKELLWKFVKKYKPNILEKDHPIFDKLIEYAIKYFNDVIKKNKKYKKPNSDEKKALEALVVMLEKCNDEMQPEEIQTEIYTVGKENGYKENLRDWFR
;
A
#
# COMPACT_ATOMS: atom_id res chain seq x y z
N PHE A 1 -22.36 -6.74 8.78
CA PHE A 1 -21.08 -6.86 8.09
C PHE A 1 -20.96 -8.24 7.47
N LEU A 2 -20.26 -8.31 6.35
CA LEU A 2 -20.01 -9.53 5.58
C LEU A 2 -18.50 -9.77 5.52
N ASP A 3 -18.11 -11.02 5.39
CA ASP A 3 -16.73 -11.41 5.13
C ASP A 3 -16.34 -11.22 3.64
N GLU A 4 -15.16 -11.65 3.25
CA GLU A 4 -14.66 -11.59 1.87
C GLU A 4 -15.60 -12.31 0.88
N LYS A 5 -16.17 -13.45 1.30
CA LYS A 5 -17.09 -14.27 0.47
C LYS A 5 -18.52 -13.74 0.43
N GLY A 6 -18.84 -12.73 1.26
CA GLY A 6 -20.18 -12.19 1.40
C GLY A 6 -21.06 -12.92 2.42
N GLU A 7 -20.46 -13.75 3.28
CA GLU A 7 -21.15 -14.38 4.40
C GLU A 7 -21.21 -13.45 5.61
N LYS A 8 -22.22 -13.62 6.45
CA LYS A 8 -22.34 -12.83 7.68
C LYS A 8 -21.18 -13.11 8.62
N ILE A 9 -20.53 -12.04 9.08
CA ILE A 9 -19.44 -12.14 10.07
C ILE A 9 -20.02 -12.62 11.40
N SER A 10 -19.33 -13.58 12.02
CA SER A 10 -19.64 -14.06 13.35
C SER A 10 -18.36 -14.33 14.15
N LYS A 11 -18.38 -13.99 15.44
CA LYS A 11 -17.23 -14.23 16.34
C LYS A 11 -16.85 -15.71 16.40
N SER A 12 -17.82 -16.61 16.38
CA SER A 12 -17.58 -18.05 16.45
C SER A 12 -16.93 -18.61 15.17
N LYS A 13 -17.16 -17.99 14.01
CA LYS A 13 -16.54 -18.36 12.74
C LYS A 13 -15.17 -17.74 12.55
N GLY A 14 -14.85 -16.63 13.26
CA GLY A 14 -13.59 -15.90 13.08
C GLY A 14 -13.38 -15.37 11.65
N ASN A 15 -14.46 -15.15 10.89
CA ASN A 15 -14.44 -14.85 9.46
C ASN A 15 -14.48 -13.35 9.11
N GLY A 16 -13.98 -12.50 9.99
CA GLY A 16 -13.93 -11.06 9.77
C GLY A 16 -12.74 -10.44 10.48
N ILE A 17 -12.63 -9.12 10.40
CA ILE A 17 -11.66 -8.34 11.18
C ILE A 17 -12.37 -7.65 12.34
N THR A 18 -11.77 -7.67 13.53
CA THR A 18 -12.26 -6.92 14.71
C THR A 18 -11.79 -5.47 14.66
N ILE A 19 -12.41 -4.61 15.48
CA ILE A 19 -11.95 -3.21 15.64
C ILE A 19 -10.50 -3.18 16.13
N ASP A 20 -10.16 -4.00 17.13
CA ASP A 20 -8.81 -4.07 17.69
C ASP A 20 -7.77 -4.52 16.65
N GLU A 21 -8.13 -5.46 15.78
CA GLU A 21 -7.28 -5.86 14.65
C GLU A 21 -7.12 -4.74 13.62
N TRP A 22 -8.21 -4.00 13.29
CA TRP A 22 -8.12 -2.85 12.40
C TRP A 22 -7.14 -1.82 12.92
N LEU A 23 -7.26 -1.45 14.19
CA LEU A 23 -6.42 -0.44 14.84
C LEU A 23 -4.93 -0.83 14.93
N GLN A 24 -4.60 -2.09 14.69
CA GLN A 24 -3.20 -2.51 14.53
C GLN A 24 -2.59 -2.09 13.20
N TYR A 25 -3.41 -1.84 12.17
CA TYR A 25 -2.98 -1.64 10.80
C TYR A 25 -3.40 -0.30 10.20
N ALA A 26 -4.29 0.44 10.88
CA ALA A 26 -4.82 1.70 10.38
C ALA A 26 -5.37 2.57 11.52
N SER A 27 -5.55 3.85 11.24
CA SER A 27 -6.05 4.82 12.20
C SER A 27 -7.53 4.62 12.51
N PRO A 28 -8.01 5.03 13.71
CA PRO A 28 -9.43 5.01 14.04
C PRO A 28 -10.28 5.89 13.12
N GLU A 29 -9.71 6.98 12.58
CA GLU A 29 -10.40 7.86 11.65
C GLU A 29 -10.67 7.16 10.31
N SER A 30 -9.74 6.34 9.82
CA SER A 30 -9.95 5.53 8.60
C SER A 30 -11.07 4.51 8.79
N LEU A 31 -11.17 3.89 9.96
CA LEU A 31 -12.28 3.01 10.32
C LEU A 31 -13.59 3.78 10.42
N SER A 32 -13.56 4.94 11.08
CA SER A 32 -14.74 5.80 11.24
C SER A 32 -15.27 6.23 9.87
N LEU A 33 -14.40 6.64 8.94
CA LEU A 33 -14.80 6.94 7.57
C LEU A 33 -15.42 5.72 6.90
N PHE A 34 -14.77 4.57 6.97
CA PHE A 34 -15.29 3.33 6.40
C PHE A 34 -16.68 2.98 6.94
N MET A 35 -16.93 3.19 8.23
CA MET A 35 -18.24 2.96 8.85
C MET A 35 -19.27 4.02 8.47
N TYR A 36 -18.88 5.28 8.39
CA TYR A 36 -19.75 6.42 8.09
C TYR A 36 -20.29 6.38 6.64
N GLN A 37 -19.46 5.95 5.69
CA GLN A 37 -19.87 5.87 4.29
C GLN A 37 -20.95 4.81 4.07
N ASN A 38 -21.99 5.14 3.33
CA ASN A 38 -23.06 4.22 2.92
C ASN A 38 -23.62 3.35 4.08
N PRO A 39 -24.11 3.94 5.18
CA PRO A 39 -24.46 3.19 6.39
C PRO A 39 -25.61 2.19 6.21
N LYS A 40 -26.42 2.37 5.15
CA LYS A 40 -27.55 1.48 4.81
C LYS A 40 -27.15 0.26 3.99
N ARG A 41 -25.89 0.18 3.51
CA ARG A 41 -25.39 -0.94 2.71
C ARG A 41 -24.61 -1.92 3.57
N ALA A 42 -24.79 -3.20 3.31
CA ALA A 42 -23.93 -4.22 3.89
C ALA A 42 -22.47 -3.99 3.45
N LYS A 43 -21.55 -4.01 4.40
CA LYS A 43 -20.12 -3.79 4.15
C LYS A 43 -19.35 -5.07 4.35
N LYS A 44 -18.41 -5.30 3.46
CA LYS A 44 -17.44 -6.36 3.62
C LYS A 44 -16.31 -5.88 4.54
N LEU A 45 -16.09 -6.57 5.64
CA LEU A 45 -15.12 -6.21 6.68
C LEU A 45 -14.14 -7.37 6.90
N TYR A 46 -13.02 -7.34 6.22
CA TYR A 46 -11.96 -8.35 6.23
C TYR A 46 -10.59 -7.66 6.10
N ARG A 47 -9.50 -8.37 6.34
CA ARG A 47 -8.17 -7.74 6.46
C ARG A 47 -7.73 -7.01 5.19
N GLU A 48 -7.98 -7.58 4.04
CA GLU A 48 -7.52 -7.05 2.74
C GLU A 48 -8.29 -5.79 2.30
N ILE A 49 -9.38 -5.42 2.99
CA ILE A 49 -10.06 -4.14 2.74
C ILE A 49 -9.33 -2.95 3.37
N VAL A 50 -8.47 -3.19 4.39
CA VAL A 50 -7.82 -2.13 5.16
C VAL A 50 -7.00 -1.19 4.28
N PRO A 51 -6.10 -1.66 3.38
CA PRO A 51 -5.33 -0.77 2.52
C PRO A 51 -6.21 0.15 1.67
N LYS A 52 -7.26 -0.40 1.08
CA LYS A 52 -8.21 0.36 0.26
C LYS A 52 -8.95 1.42 1.08
N ALA A 53 -9.39 1.08 2.27
CA ALA A 53 -10.11 2.02 3.14
C ALA A 53 -9.19 3.15 3.64
N VAL A 54 -7.93 2.85 3.90
CA VAL A 54 -6.92 3.86 4.25
C VAL A 54 -6.64 4.78 3.06
N ASP A 55 -6.46 4.24 1.86
CA ASP A 55 -6.24 5.05 0.66
C ASP A 55 -7.44 5.95 0.36
N GLU A 56 -8.65 5.47 0.54
CA GLU A 56 -9.87 6.27 0.40
C GLU A 56 -9.93 7.40 1.45
N TYR A 57 -9.55 7.11 2.69
CA TYR A 57 -9.44 8.13 3.74
C TYR A 57 -8.43 9.23 3.38
N LEU A 58 -7.25 8.86 2.90
CA LEU A 58 -6.23 9.81 2.47
C LEU A 58 -6.68 10.65 1.26
N ASP A 59 -7.41 10.05 0.33
CA ASP A 59 -7.99 10.75 -0.83
C ASP A 59 -9.01 11.82 -0.40
N PHE A 60 -9.88 11.52 0.55
CA PHE A 60 -10.82 12.50 1.10
C PHE A 60 -10.13 13.64 1.87
N ILE A 61 -9.05 13.36 2.61
CA ILE A 61 -8.22 14.40 3.20
C ILE A 61 -7.66 15.33 2.12
N ASN A 62 -7.08 14.78 1.06
CA ASN A 62 -6.51 15.57 -0.02
C ASN A 62 -7.55 16.40 -0.76
N LYS A 63 -8.72 15.84 -1.04
CA LYS A 63 -9.84 16.56 -1.66
C LYS A 63 -10.29 17.73 -0.80
N GLY A 64 -10.36 17.53 0.52
CA GLY A 64 -10.80 18.57 1.46
C GLY A 64 -9.98 19.85 1.43
N LYS A 65 -8.69 19.76 1.09
CA LYS A 65 -7.80 20.94 1.05
C LYS A 65 -8.18 22.00 0.03
N ASN A 66 -8.86 21.59 -1.04
CA ASN A 66 -9.25 22.48 -2.15
C ASN A 66 -10.76 22.73 -2.18
N GLN A 67 -11.49 22.33 -1.14
CA GLN A 67 -12.95 22.46 -1.04
C GLN A 67 -13.33 23.76 -0.32
N ASN A 68 -14.40 24.40 -0.80
CA ASN A 68 -15.05 25.49 -0.07
C ASN A 68 -15.93 24.94 1.07
N GLU A 69 -16.49 25.81 1.92
CA GLU A 69 -17.27 25.43 3.09
C GLU A 69 -18.45 24.49 2.75
N LEU A 70 -19.18 24.75 1.68
CA LEU A 70 -20.31 23.90 1.28
C LEU A 70 -19.86 22.51 0.81
N GLN A 71 -18.75 22.46 0.07
CA GLN A 71 -18.15 21.21 -0.37
C GLN A 71 -17.56 20.42 0.81
N MET A 72 -17.01 21.11 1.80
CA MET A 72 -16.50 20.51 3.04
C MET A 72 -17.60 19.79 3.82
N LEU A 73 -18.80 20.36 3.89
CA LEU A 73 -19.98 19.72 4.53
C LEU A 73 -20.36 18.40 3.85
N LEU A 74 -20.04 18.24 2.58
CA LEU A 74 -20.27 16.99 1.83
C LEU A 74 -19.08 16.02 1.92
N ASN A 75 -17.95 16.45 2.45
CA ASN A 75 -16.77 15.60 2.63
C ASN A 75 -16.89 14.79 3.92
N PRO A 76 -16.98 13.45 3.84
CA PRO A 76 -17.16 12.63 5.04
C PRO A 76 -16.00 12.74 6.03
N VAL A 77 -14.77 13.04 5.58
CA VAL A 77 -13.62 13.23 6.47
C VAL A 77 -13.79 14.46 7.38
N TRP A 78 -14.46 15.51 6.89
CA TRP A 78 -14.78 16.68 7.72
C TRP A 78 -15.61 16.29 8.96
N HIS A 79 -16.60 15.41 8.78
CA HIS A 79 -17.42 14.90 9.89
C HIS A 79 -16.64 13.97 10.82
N VAL A 80 -15.79 13.09 10.26
CA VAL A 80 -14.94 12.18 11.04
C VAL A 80 -13.96 12.96 11.93
N HIS A 81 -13.50 14.12 11.48
CA HIS A 81 -12.58 14.99 12.20
C HIS A 81 -13.26 16.17 12.94
N ASN A 82 -14.56 16.05 13.21
CA ASN A 82 -15.31 17.07 13.97
C ASN A 82 -15.15 18.51 13.42
N GLY A 83 -15.18 18.65 12.10
CA GLY A 83 -15.11 19.95 11.43
C GLY A 83 -13.69 20.46 11.13
N THR A 84 -12.66 19.65 11.33
CA THR A 84 -11.27 20.04 11.03
C THR A 84 -10.57 18.98 10.19
N ILE A 85 -10.26 19.29 8.92
CA ILE A 85 -9.51 18.35 8.07
C ILE A 85 -8.01 18.50 8.33
N PRO A 86 -7.26 17.38 8.48
CA PRO A 86 -5.80 17.42 8.61
C PRO A 86 -5.14 18.16 7.46
N LYS A 87 -4.19 19.04 7.76
CA LYS A 87 -3.47 19.87 6.77
C LYS A 87 -2.30 19.14 6.12
N GLU A 88 -1.88 18.03 6.68
CA GLU A 88 -0.74 17.25 6.19
C GLU A 88 -0.97 16.78 4.76
N ASN A 89 0.05 16.94 3.91
CA ASN A 89 0.01 16.44 2.54
C ASN A 89 0.28 14.94 2.51
N THR A 90 -0.55 14.20 1.80
CA THR A 90 -0.28 12.79 1.53
C THR A 90 0.95 12.67 0.64
N ILE A 91 1.97 11.99 1.14
CA ILE A 91 3.24 11.78 0.43
C ILE A 91 3.06 10.70 -0.63
N MET A 92 2.45 9.60 -0.23
CA MET A 92 2.06 8.47 -1.08
C MET A 92 0.87 7.73 -0.46
N THR A 93 0.20 6.91 -1.24
CA THR A 93 -0.91 6.07 -0.76
C THR A 93 -0.39 4.95 0.14
N PHE A 94 -1.28 4.36 0.95
CA PHE A 94 -0.92 3.21 1.78
C PHE A 94 -0.55 2.00 0.93
N SER A 95 -1.25 1.77 -0.18
CA SER A 95 -0.94 0.71 -1.14
C SER A 95 0.45 0.89 -1.76
N MET A 96 0.84 2.12 -2.13
CA MET A 96 2.22 2.41 -2.60
C MET A 96 3.26 2.16 -1.52
N LEU A 97 2.95 2.53 -0.27
CA LEU A 97 3.83 2.31 0.86
C LEU A 97 4.04 0.81 1.14
N LEU A 98 2.98 -0.01 1.03
CA LEU A 98 3.07 -1.47 1.13
C LEU A 98 3.98 -2.06 0.04
N ASN A 99 3.85 -1.58 -1.20
CA ASN A 99 4.74 -1.99 -2.30
C ASN A 99 6.19 -1.59 -2.02
N LEU A 100 6.42 -0.40 -1.42
CA LEU A 100 7.76 0.03 -1.05
C LEU A 100 8.35 -0.85 0.07
N VAL A 101 7.56 -1.19 1.09
CA VAL A 101 7.98 -2.14 2.15
C VAL A 101 8.36 -3.48 1.54
N GLU A 102 7.56 -3.99 0.61
CA GLU A 102 7.83 -5.25 -0.07
C GLU A 102 9.11 -5.20 -0.91
N ALA A 103 9.23 -4.22 -1.79
CA ALA A 103 10.36 -4.08 -2.71
C ALA A 103 11.69 -3.82 -1.98
N SER A 104 11.66 -3.05 -0.90
CA SER A 104 12.85 -2.71 -0.12
C SER A 104 13.18 -3.74 0.98
N ASN A 105 12.27 -4.69 1.22
CA ASN A 105 12.32 -5.59 2.39
C ASN A 105 12.54 -4.83 3.71
N ALA A 106 11.99 -3.61 3.80
CA ALA A 106 12.20 -2.72 4.92
C ALA A 106 11.45 -3.25 6.16
N ASN A 107 12.19 -3.37 7.25
CA ASN A 107 11.69 -3.83 8.54
C ASN A 107 11.68 -2.75 9.62
N SER A 108 12.12 -1.54 9.28
CA SER A 108 12.16 -0.41 10.20
C SER A 108 11.65 0.88 9.54
N LYS A 109 11.14 1.78 10.37
CA LYS A 109 10.65 3.09 9.97
C LYS A 109 11.75 3.96 9.39
N GLU A 110 12.93 3.95 9.99
CA GLU A 110 14.09 4.72 9.58
C GLU A 110 14.53 4.34 8.16
N LEU A 111 14.47 3.05 7.82
CA LEU A 111 14.82 2.58 6.49
C LEU A 111 13.82 3.07 5.44
N LEU A 112 12.51 3.00 5.73
CA LEU A 112 11.49 3.52 4.82
C LEU A 112 11.59 5.03 4.63
N TRP A 113 11.86 5.79 5.69
CA TRP A 113 12.10 7.23 5.56
C TRP A 113 13.30 7.56 4.69
N LYS A 114 14.38 6.75 4.73
CA LYS A 114 15.51 6.92 3.81
C LYS A 114 15.09 6.78 2.34
N PHE A 115 14.26 5.78 2.03
CA PHE A 115 13.72 5.64 0.67
C PHE A 115 12.81 6.81 0.29
N VAL A 116 11.91 7.24 1.17
CA VAL A 116 11.03 8.39 0.91
C VAL A 116 11.84 9.66 0.64
N LYS A 117 12.88 9.93 1.44
CA LYS A 117 13.78 11.07 1.26
C LYS A 117 14.59 11.01 -0.03
N LYS A 118 14.89 9.82 -0.56
CA LYS A 118 15.54 9.69 -1.87
C LYS A 118 14.66 10.26 -2.99
N TYR A 119 13.33 10.09 -2.91
CA TYR A 119 12.39 10.62 -3.88
C TYR A 119 11.92 12.06 -3.58
N LYS A 120 11.93 12.45 -2.30
CA LYS A 120 11.53 13.79 -1.83
C LYS A 120 12.57 14.32 -0.84
N PRO A 121 13.73 14.83 -1.30
CA PRO A 121 14.89 15.17 -0.44
C PRO A 121 14.58 16.22 0.64
N ASN A 122 13.64 17.14 0.38
CA ASN A 122 13.33 18.25 1.29
C ASN A 122 12.23 17.94 2.31
N ILE A 123 11.82 16.66 2.42
CA ILE A 123 10.75 16.28 3.35
C ILE A 123 11.30 16.13 4.77
N LEU A 124 10.61 16.71 5.74
CA LEU A 124 10.93 16.58 7.15
C LEU A 124 9.89 15.69 7.84
N GLU A 125 10.35 14.62 8.47
CA GLU A 125 9.49 13.64 9.17
C GLU A 125 8.55 14.30 10.18
N LYS A 126 9.06 15.27 10.94
CA LYS A 126 8.30 16.03 11.96
C LYS A 126 7.07 16.76 11.42
N ASP A 127 7.06 17.09 10.14
CA ASP A 127 5.96 17.82 9.49
C ASP A 127 4.90 16.86 8.92
N HIS A 128 5.13 15.55 9.06
CA HIS A 128 4.27 14.49 8.50
C HIS A 128 3.91 13.40 9.51
N PRO A 129 3.27 13.74 10.66
CA PRO A 129 2.95 12.77 11.71
C PRO A 129 1.94 11.70 11.26
N ILE A 130 1.00 12.02 10.37
CA ILE A 130 0.06 11.03 9.82
C ILE A 130 0.81 10.02 8.95
N PHE A 131 1.69 10.51 8.08
CA PHE A 131 2.49 9.64 7.22
C PHE A 131 3.50 8.81 8.02
N ASP A 132 4.11 9.40 9.05
CA ASP A 132 5.00 8.69 9.95
C ASP A 132 4.32 7.49 10.62
N LYS A 133 3.07 7.70 11.07
CA LYS A 133 2.26 6.61 11.63
C LYS A 133 1.83 5.59 10.57
N LEU A 134 1.57 6.06 9.35
CA LEU A 134 1.21 5.20 8.22
C LEU A 134 2.34 4.22 7.87
N ILE A 135 3.60 4.65 7.98
CA ILE A 135 4.78 3.79 7.82
C ILE A 135 4.77 2.63 8.83
N GLU A 136 4.50 2.91 10.10
CA GLU A 136 4.42 1.86 11.14
C GLU A 136 3.33 0.84 10.82
N TYR A 137 2.15 1.33 10.42
CA TYR A 137 1.04 0.48 10.00
C TYR A 137 1.39 -0.37 8.79
N ALA A 138 2.08 0.19 7.80
CA ALA A 138 2.47 -0.52 6.58
C ALA A 138 3.45 -1.67 6.88
N ILE A 139 4.47 -1.43 7.70
CA ILE A 139 5.43 -2.46 8.11
C ILE A 139 4.70 -3.59 8.84
N LYS A 140 3.82 -3.23 9.79
CA LYS A 140 3.08 -4.21 10.56
C LYS A 140 2.12 -5.01 9.70
N TYR A 141 1.32 -4.34 8.85
CA TYR A 141 0.40 -5.00 7.94
C TYR A 141 1.13 -5.94 6.97
N PHE A 142 2.25 -5.49 6.40
CA PHE A 142 3.06 -6.31 5.51
C PHE A 142 3.52 -7.60 6.21
N ASN A 143 4.11 -7.49 7.41
CA ASN A 143 4.63 -8.64 8.14
C ASN A 143 3.54 -9.61 8.60
N ASP A 144 2.40 -9.09 9.07
CA ASP A 144 1.33 -9.90 9.67
C ASP A 144 0.37 -10.48 8.63
N VAL A 145 0.13 -9.78 7.52
CA VAL A 145 -0.88 -10.16 6.53
C VAL A 145 -0.25 -10.57 5.20
N ILE A 146 0.54 -9.69 4.57
CA ILE A 146 1.04 -9.95 3.21
C ILE A 146 2.09 -11.06 3.23
N LYS A 147 3.13 -10.91 4.05
CA LYS A 147 4.26 -11.83 4.11
C LYS A 147 3.85 -13.25 4.49
N LYS A 148 2.91 -13.39 5.44
CA LYS A 148 2.42 -14.72 5.87
C LYS A 148 1.58 -15.43 4.80
N ASN A 149 0.90 -14.66 3.95
CA ASN A 149 0.04 -15.21 2.90
C ASN A 149 0.78 -15.39 1.56
N LYS A 150 2.03 -14.93 1.45
CA LYS A 150 2.83 -15.08 0.24
C LYS A 150 3.14 -16.56 -0.01
N LYS A 151 2.74 -17.02 -1.20
CA LYS A 151 3.07 -18.35 -1.69
C LYS A 151 4.13 -18.20 -2.77
N TYR A 152 5.32 -18.69 -2.51
CA TYR A 152 6.37 -18.75 -3.52
C TYR A 152 6.26 -20.02 -4.33
N LYS A 153 6.23 -19.90 -5.65
CA LYS A 153 6.35 -21.00 -6.60
C LYS A 153 7.83 -21.25 -6.86
N LYS A 154 8.26 -22.51 -6.87
CA LYS A 154 9.60 -22.84 -7.37
C LYS A 154 9.62 -22.57 -8.87
N PRO A 155 10.62 -21.85 -9.40
CA PRO A 155 10.73 -21.61 -10.83
C PRO A 155 10.97 -22.93 -11.58
N ASN A 156 10.37 -23.07 -12.75
CA ASN A 156 10.72 -24.14 -13.69
C ASN A 156 12.08 -23.87 -14.33
N SER A 157 12.57 -24.75 -15.21
CA SER A 157 13.88 -24.62 -15.83
C SER A 157 14.06 -23.35 -16.66
N ASP A 158 13.01 -22.91 -17.34
CA ASP A 158 13.07 -21.73 -18.21
C ASP A 158 12.92 -20.43 -17.38
N GLU A 159 12.00 -20.42 -16.41
CA GLU A 159 11.90 -19.34 -15.41
C GLU A 159 13.23 -19.17 -14.64
N LYS A 160 13.89 -20.27 -14.28
CA LYS A 160 15.18 -20.23 -13.60
C LYS A 160 16.27 -19.59 -14.46
N LYS A 161 16.37 -19.96 -15.75
CA LYS A 161 17.32 -19.35 -16.69
C LYS A 161 17.09 -17.85 -16.85
N ALA A 162 15.81 -17.46 -16.97
CA ALA A 162 15.43 -16.05 -17.09
C ALA A 162 15.82 -15.25 -15.82
N LEU A 163 15.59 -15.82 -14.63
CA LEU A 163 15.99 -15.20 -13.36
C LEU A 163 17.52 -15.11 -13.23
N GLU A 164 18.28 -16.14 -13.65
CA GLU A 164 19.74 -16.11 -13.65
C GLU A 164 20.27 -15.03 -14.61
N ALA A 165 19.65 -14.88 -15.80
CA ALA A 165 19.98 -13.81 -16.73
C ALA A 165 19.69 -12.42 -16.15
N LEU A 166 18.58 -12.27 -15.42
CA LEU A 166 18.23 -11.03 -14.71
C LEU A 166 19.28 -10.69 -13.63
N VAL A 167 19.72 -11.66 -12.84
CA VAL A 167 20.76 -11.44 -11.81
C VAL A 167 22.03 -10.96 -12.46
N VAL A 168 22.50 -11.61 -13.52
CA VAL A 168 23.73 -11.22 -14.26
C VAL A 168 23.62 -9.81 -14.82
N MET A 169 22.43 -9.41 -15.29
CA MET A 169 22.19 -8.05 -15.79
C MET A 169 22.22 -7.04 -14.63
N LEU A 170 21.54 -7.33 -13.52
CA LEU A 170 21.50 -6.44 -12.35
C LEU A 170 22.89 -6.26 -11.69
N GLU A 171 23.74 -7.27 -11.70
CA GLU A 171 25.13 -7.19 -11.21
C GLU A 171 26.00 -6.24 -12.05
N LYS A 172 25.62 -5.98 -13.30
CA LYS A 172 26.31 -5.02 -14.18
C LYS A 172 25.81 -3.59 -13.99
N CYS A 173 24.67 -3.40 -13.32
CA CYS A 173 24.16 -2.06 -13.03
C CYS A 173 25.08 -1.35 -12.03
N ASN A 174 25.28 -0.07 -12.25
CA ASN A 174 26.05 0.80 -11.37
C ASN A 174 25.17 2.01 -10.94
N ASP A 175 25.65 2.79 -9.99
CA ASP A 175 24.95 3.95 -9.45
C ASP A 175 24.76 5.11 -10.47
N GLU A 176 25.41 5.03 -11.63
CA GLU A 176 25.33 6.05 -12.71
C GLU A 176 24.18 5.77 -13.67
N MET A 177 23.68 4.52 -13.75
CA MET A 177 22.58 4.14 -14.62
C MET A 177 21.28 4.82 -14.19
N GLN A 178 20.56 5.38 -15.17
CA GLN A 178 19.25 5.97 -14.89
C GLN A 178 18.20 4.87 -14.69
N PRO A 179 17.16 5.11 -13.86
CA PRO A 179 16.08 4.13 -13.60
C PRO A 179 15.40 3.62 -14.87
N GLU A 180 15.25 4.47 -15.88
CA GLU A 180 14.65 4.13 -17.19
C GLU A 180 15.52 3.18 -18.00
N GLU A 181 16.83 3.30 -17.89
CA GLU A 181 17.80 2.38 -18.55
C GLU A 181 17.71 1.00 -17.89
N ILE A 182 17.76 0.95 -16.57
CA ILE A 182 17.62 -0.29 -15.80
C ILE A 182 16.28 -0.98 -16.13
N GLN A 183 15.19 -0.21 -16.18
CA GLN A 183 13.89 -0.73 -16.56
C GLN A 183 13.89 -1.31 -17.97
N THR A 184 14.51 -0.64 -18.92
CA THR A 184 14.62 -1.09 -20.31
C THR A 184 15.39 -2.41 -20.40
N GLU A 185 16.50 -2.54 -19.68
CA GLU A 185 17.28 -3.77 -19.60
C GLU A 185 16.48 -4.93 -18.99
N ILE A 186 15.70 -4.68 -17.91
CA ILE A 186 14.81 -5.70 -17.31
C ILE A 186 13.78 -6.20 -18.34
N TYR A 187 13.16 -5.29 -19.10
CA TYR A 187 12.25 -5.67 -20.19
C TYR A 187 12.94 -6.48 -21.29
N THR A 188 14.17 -6.12 -21.62
CA THR A 188 14.98 -6.81 -22.65
C THR A 188 15.28 -8.23 -22.21
N VAL A 189 15.76 -8.43 -20.99
CA VAL A 189 15.99 -9.77 -20.42
C VAL A 189 14.71 -10.63 -20.49
N GLY A 190 13.56 -10.07 -20.10
CA GLY A 190 12.28 -10.79 -20.18
C GLY A 190 11.93 -11.22 -21.61
N LYS A 191 12.08 -10.32 -22.59
CA LYS A 191 11.80 -10.62 -24.01
C LYS A 191 12.72 -11.69 -24.57
N GLU A 192 14.01 -11.65 -24.26
CA GLU A 192 15.03 -12.60 -24.74
C GLU A 192 14.87 -13.99 -24.11
N ASN A 193 14.27 -14.08 -22.92
CA ASN A 193 14.06 -15.33 -22.19
C ASN A 193 12.64 -15.88 -22.29
N GLY A 194 11.92 -15.57 -23.37
CA GLY A 194 10.65 -16.24 -23.72
C GLY A 194 9.39 -15.48 -23.33
N TYR A 195 9.48 -14.29 -22.71
CA TYR A 195 8.33 -13.48 -22.29
C TYR A 195 7.94 -12.39 -23.29
N LYS A 196 8.41 -12.47 -24.57
CA LYS A 196 8.17 -11.45 -25.58
C LYS A 196 6.68 -11.22 -25.85
N GLU A 197 5.90 -12.29 -25.89
CA GLU A 197 4.44 -12.24 -26.17
C GLU A 197 3.63 -11.83 -24.93
N ASN A 198 4.14 -12.08 -23.72
CA ASN A 198 3.43 -11.81 -22.49
C ASN A 198 4.37 -11.33 -21.36
N LEU A 199 4.81 -10.09 -21.48
CA LEU A 199 5.65 -9.45 -20.45
C LEU A 199 4.98 -9.34 -19.08
N ARG A 200 3.64 -9.46 -19.01
CA ARG A 200 2.96 -9.46 -17.71
C ARG A 200 3.33 -10.67 -16.85
N ASP A 201 3.59 -11.81 -17.47
CA ASP A 201 4.00 -13.02 -16.74
C ASP A 201 5.47 -12.94 -16.28
N TRP A 202 6.29 -12.12 -16.94
CA TRP A 202 7.65 -11.80 -16.50
C TRP A 202 7.71 -11.07 -15.14
N PHE A 203 6.70 -10.22 -14.88
CA PHE A 203 6.63 -9.41 -13.65
C PHE A 203 5.71 -10.03 -12.57
N ARG A 204 5.31 -11.27 -12.69
CA ARG A 204 4.50 -12.02 -11.71
C ARG A 204 5.34 -12.94 -10.85
#